data_ac4df4bec0e48cda8aa4523e48a646f1
#
_entry.id   ac4df4bec0e48cda8aa4523e48a646f1
#
_cell.length_a   1.000
_cell.length_b   1.000
_cell.length_c   1.000
_cell.angle_alpha   90.00
_cell.angle_beta   90.00
_cell.angle_gamma   90.00
#
_symmetry.space_group_name_H-M   'P 1'
#
loop_
_entity.id
_entity.type
_entity.pdbx_description
1 polymer ?
#
loop_
_entity_poly.entity_id
_entity_poly.type
_entity_poly.pdbx_seq_one_letter_code
_entity_poly.pdbx_strand_id
1 'polypeptide(L)'
;LRILSLDGGGAKGFYTLGVLKEIEAMVGEPLHKKFDLVFGTSTGAIIAALIALGHSIDSILGMYQKHVPTVMSQKSAAAKSAALKRLAGEIFGDATFSQVKTGVGIVTAKWMTERPMIFKGSVSQAHGRKSTFVPGFGVSIADAVKASCSAYPFFERTTVRTSSGENIE
;
A
#
# COMPACT_ATOMS: atom_id res chain seq x y z
N LEU A 1 3.93 9.36 -19.18
CA LEU A 1 3.61 8.60 -17.98
C LEU A 1 4.71 8.80 -16.93
N ARG A 2 4.37 9.44 -15.80
CA ARG A 2 5.28 9.67 -14.67
C ARG A 2 4.97 8.65 -13.59
N ILE A 3 5.94 7.83 -13.25
CA ILE A 3 5.78 6.72 -12.31
C ILE A 3 6.65 6.97 -11.09
N LEU A 4 6.08 6.80 -9.90
CA LEU A 4 6.80 6.76 -8.64
C LEU A 4 6.78 5.33 -8.11
N SER A 5 7.95 4.77 -7.81
CA SER A 5 8.10 3.43 -7.22
C SER A 5 8.75 3.56 -5.84
N LEU A 6 8.08 2.96 -4.84
CA LEU A 6 8.45 3.08 -3.44
C LEU A 6 8.77 1.69 -2.86
N ASP A 7 10.02 1.53 -2.44
CA ASP A 7 10.49 0.28 -1.85
C ASP A 7 9.95 0.07 -0.43
N GLY A 8 9.89 -1.19 0.00
CA GLY A 8 9.71 -1.58 1.37
C GLY A 8 10.97 -1.34 2.20
N GLY A 9 10.85 -1.51 3.51
CA GLY A 9 12.01 -1.40 4.39
C GLY A 9 11.69 -1.04 5.84
N GLY A 10 10.46 -1.22 6.28
CA GLY A 10 10.03 -0.93 7.66
C GLY A 10 10.29 0.53 8.02
N ALA A 11 11.02 0.77 9.11
CA ALA A 11 11.32 2.12 9.58
C ALA A 11 12.11 2.99 8.58
N LYS A 12 12.77 2.40 7.58
CA LYS A 12 13.46 3.16 6.50
C LYS A 12 12.49 4.01 5.68
N GLY A 13 11.20 3.76 5.74
CA GLY A 13 10.17 4.62 5.14
C GLY A 13 10.21 6.07 5.63
N PHE A 14 10.78 6.35 6.82
CA PHE A 14 11.02 7.72 7.26
C PHE A 14 11.97 8.48 6.34
N TYR A 15 13.02 7.81 5.87
CA TYR A 15 13.93 8.39 4.87
C TYR A 15 13.21 8.68 3.56
N THR A 16 12.42 7.72 3.07
CA THR A 16 11.60 7.89 1.87
C THR A 16 10.67 9.09 2.00
N LEU A 17 9.98 9.24 3.14
CA LEU A 17 9.09 10.38 3.39
C LEU A 17 9.84 11.70 3.46
N GLY A 18 11.06 11.74 4.02
CA GLY A 18 11.91 12.91 4.00
C GLY A 18 12.23 13.37 2.58
N VAL A 19 12.65 12.44 1.70
CA VAL A 19 12.93 12.74 0.29
C VAL A 19 11.65 13.18 -0.44
N LEU A 20 10.52 12.51 -0.23
CA LEU A 20 9.25 12.87 -0.87
C LEU A 20 8.74 14.24 -0.43
N LYS A 21 8.99 14.64 0.82
CA LYS A 21 8.66 15.97 1.31
C LYS A 21 9.39 17.07 0.55
N GLU A 22 10.69 16.90 0.32
CA GLU A 22 11.47 17.83 -0.51
C GLU A 22 10.96 17.86 -1.95
N ILE A 23 10.63 16.69 -2.52
CA ILE A 23 10.07 16.62 -3.88
C ILE A 23 8.71 17.34 -3.93
N GLU A 24 7.80 17.12 -2.96
CA GLU A 24 6.49 17.78 -2.91
C GLU A 24 6.65 19.29 -2.82
N ALA A 25 7.60 19.78 -1.99
CA ALA A 25 7.92 21.20 -1.88
C ALA A 25 8.48 21.79 -3.20
N MET A 26 9.37 21.09 -3.87
CA MET A 26 9.94 21.52 -5.16
C MET A 26 8.88 21.56 -6.27
N VAL A 27 7.94 20.63 -6.26
CA VAL A 27 6.87 20.53 -7.25
C VAL A 27 5.78 21.56 -7.00
N GLY A 28 5.57 21.98 -5.74
CA GLY A 28 4.58 22.96 -5.32
C GLY A 28 3.13 22.45 -5.37
N GLU A 29 2.92 21.15 -5.50
CA GLU A 29 1.59 20.53 -5.52
C GLU A 29 1.62 19.10 -4.95
N PRO A 30 0.48 18.55 -4.46
CA PRO A 30 0.42 17.18 -3.96
C PRO A 30 0.88 16.15 -4.98
N LEU A 31 1.65 15.13 -4.54
CA LEU A 31 2.29 14.17 -5.44
C LEU A 31 1.31 13.35 -6.30
N HIS A 32 0.06 13.13 -5.83
CA HIS A 32 -0.96 12.45 -6.63
C HIS A 32 -1.36 13.22 -7.91
N LYS A 33 -1.10 14.54 -7.97
CA LYS A 33 -1.30 15.34 -9.18
C LYS A 33 -0.08 15.28 -10.11
N LYS A 34 1.09 15.00 -9.55
CA LYS A 34 2.36 14.97 -10.30
C LYS A 34 2.62 13.64 -10.96
N PHE A 35 2.30 12.53 -10.27
CA PHE A 35 2.54 11.19 -10.76
C PHE A 35 1.25 10.55 -11.28
N ASP A 36 1.34 9.94 -12.46
CA ASP A 36 0.23 9.24 -13.11
C ASP A 36 0.00 7.84 -12.49
N LEU A 37 1.05 7.30 -11.84
CA LEU A 37 1.04 5.99 -11.22
C LEU A 37 2.04 5.91 -10.07
N VAL A 38 1.60 5.40 -8.92
CA VAL A 38 2.44 5.18 -7.75
C VAL A 38 2.43 3.69 -7.39
N PHE A 39 3.60 3.07 -7.39
CA PHE A 39 3.80 1.70 -6.92
C PHE A 39 4.40 1.69 -5.52
N GLY A 40 4.04 0.68 -4.73
CA GLY A 40 4.65 0.50 -3.42
C GLY A 40 4.66 -0.94 -2.95
N THR A 41 5.69 -1.30 -2.19
CA THR A 41 5.85 -2.61 -1.53
C THR A 41 6.02 -2.39 -0.03
N SER A 42 5.32 -3.18 0.81
CA SER A 42 5.42 -3.11 2.28
C SER A 42 5.16 -1.69 2.80
N THR A 43 6.07 -1.09 3.56
CA THR A 43 5.93 0.30 4.01
C THR A 43 5.82 1.29 2.86
N GLY A 44 6.44 1.01 1.71
CA GLY A 44 6.22 1.77 0.48
C GLY A 44 4.78 1.65 -0.04
N ALA A 45 4.09 0.53 0.19
CA ALA A 45 2.67 0.38 -0.15
C ALA A 45 1.76 1.26 0.72
N ILE A 46 2.09 1.44 2.01
CA ILE A 46 1.40 2.40 2.88
C ILE A 46 1.49 3.80 2.31
N ILE A 47 2.71 4.24 1.98
CA ILE A 47 2.99 5.58 1.43
C ILE A 47 2.29 5.75 0.07
N ALA A 48 2.44 4.76 -0.84
CA ALA A 48 1.82 4.79 -2.17
C ALA A 48 0.29 4.91 -2.11
N ALA A 49 -0.36 4.13 -1.25
CA ALA A 49 -1.80 4.16 -1.06
C ALA A 49 -2.28 5.53 -0.54
N LEU A 50 -1.58 6.10 0.44
CA LEU A 50 -1.91 7.41 1.00
C LEU A 50 -1.70 8.54 -0.02
N ILE A 51 -0.62 8.52 -0.79
CA ILE A 51 -0.42 9.45 -1.91
C ILE A 51 -1.57 9.32 -2.90
N ALA A 52 -1.92 8.08 -3.29
CA ALA A 52 -2.98 7.84 -4.26
C ALA A 52 -4.36 8.29 -3.74
N LEU A 53 -4.63 8.20 -2.45
CA LEU A 53 -5.83 8.74 -1.81
C LEU A 53 -5.83 10.28 -1.71
N GLY A 54 -4.69 10.93 -1.98
CA GLY A 54 -4.57 12.38 -2.06
C GLY A 54 -4.07 13.06 -0.80
N HIS A 55 -3.44 12.32 0.11
CA HIS A 55 -2.78 12.90 1.29
C HIS A 55 -1.50 13.63 0.90
N SER A 56 -1.20 14.74 1.60
CA SER A 56 0.11 15.40 1.53
C SER A 56 1.18 14.59 2.25
N ILE A 57 2.43 14.78 1.90
CA ILE A 57 3.53 14.05 2.54
C ILE A 57 3.64 14.38 4.03
N ASP A 58 3.35 15.61 4.46
CA ASP A 58 3.31 15.96 5.88
C ASP A 58 2.23 15.18 6.65
N SER A 59 1.03 15.02 6.05
CA SER A 59 -0.03 14.18 6.63
C SER A 59 0.41 12.72 6.75
N ILE A 60 1.04 12.18 5.69
CA ILE A 60 1.55 10.80 5.67
C ILE A 60 2.63 10.60 6.73
N LEU A 61 3.55 11.56 6.86
CA LEU A 61 4.62 11.51 7.87
C LEU A 61 4.05 11.45 9.28
N GLY A 62 3.03 12.27 9.59
CA GLY A 62 2.34 12.24 10.88
C GLY A 62 1.70 10.89 11.19
N MET A 63 1.01 10.27 10.22
CA MET A 63 0.44 8.93 10.37
C MET A 63 1.54 7.88 10.57
N TYR A 64 2.61 7.97 9.80
CA TYR A 64 3.73 7.06 9.84
C TYR A 64 4.45 7.11 11.21
N GLN A 65 4.70 8.31 11.74
CA GLN A 65 5.29 8.52 13.07
C GLN A 65 4.42 7.94 14.19
N LYS A 66 3.11 8.07 14.09
CA LYS A 66 2.17 7.56 15.08
C LYS A 66 2.09 6.04 15.11
N HIS A 67 2.10 5.37 13.96
CA HIS A 67 1.70 3.97 13.87
C HIS A 67 2.86 2.99 13.63
N VAL A 68 3.84 3.34 12.78
CA VAL A 68 4.88 2.38 12.39
C VAL A 68 5.80 1.96 13.55
N PRO A 69 6.24 2.85 14.45
CA PRO A 69 7.04 2.45 15.61
C PRO A 69 6.33 1.40 16.47
N THR A 70 5.02 1.53 16.65
CA THR A 70 4.21 0.58 17.43
C THR A 70 4.22 -0.82 16.83
N VAL A 71 4.14 -0.94 15.49
CA VAL A 71 4.23 -2.23 14.80
C VAL A 71 5.64 -2.80 14.92
N MET A 72 6.66 -1.98 14.69
CA MET A 72 8.05 -2.42 14.68
C MET A 72 8.59 -2.82 16.07
N SER A 73 8.03 -2.25 17.15
CA SER A 73 8.41 -2.58 18.53
C SER A 73 7.88 -3.94 19.02
N GLN A 74 6.93 -4.55 18.31
CA GLN A 74 6.39 -5.85 18.69
C GLN A 74 7.44 -6.96 18.54
N LYS A 75 7.45 -7.92 19.49
CA LYS A 75 8.49 -8.97 19.54
C LYS A 75 8.14 -10.23 18.76
N SER A 76 6.87 -10.59 18.66
CA SER A 76 6.43 -11.80 17.95
C SER A 76 5.76 -11.48 16.60
N ALA A 77 5.79 -12.45 15.67
CA ALA A 77 5.11 -12.33 14.39
C ALA A 77 3.60 -12.09 14.56
N ALA A 78 2.96 -12.80 15.47
CA ALA A 78 1.53 -12.63 15.77
C ALA A 78 1.21 -11.23 16.29
N ALA A 79 2.02 -10.70 17.24
CA ALA A 79 1.84 -9.36 17.77
C ALA A 79 2.07 -8.28 16.70
N LYS A 80 3.09 -8.44 15.85
CA LYS A 80 3.34 -7.56 14.71
C LYS A 80 2.16 -7.57 13.73
N SER A 81 1.65 -8.74 13.39
CA SER A 81 0.51 -8.89 12.48
C SER A 81 -0.77 -8.27 13.04
N ALA A 82 -1.03 -8.44 14.35
CA ALA A 82 -2.15 -7.79 15.02
C ALA A 82 -2.01 -6.25 15.03
N ALA A 83 -0.80 -5.74 15.30
CA ALA A 83 -0.53 -4.30 15.26
C ALA A 83 -0.65 -3.73 13.84
N LEU A 84 -0.16 -4.46 12.82
CA LEU A 84 -0.30 -4.09 11.42
C LEU A 84 -1.77 -4.03 10.99
N LYS A 85 -2.59 -5.01 11.41
CA LYS A 85 -4.03 -5.01 11.14
C LYS A 85 -4.72 -3.77 11.74
N ARG A 86 -4.38 -3.40 12.98
CA ARG A 86 -4.90 -2.18 13.61
C ARG A 86 -4.46 -0.93 12.85
N LEU A 87 -3.17 -0.82 12.51
CA LEU A 87 -2.63 0.29 11.71
C LEU A 87 -3.40 0.44 10.41
N ALA A 88 -3.57 -0.66 9.64
CA ALA A 88 -4.27 -0.61 8.37
C ALA A 88 -5.73 -0.18 8.53
N GLY A 89 -6.43 -0.67 9.55
CA GLY A 89 -7.80 -0.28 9.87
C GLY A 89 -7.92 1.20 10.29
N GLU A 90 -7.01 1.69 11.12
CA GLU A 90 -7.04 3.09 11.59
C GLU A 90 -6.69 4.09 10.48
N ILE A 91 -5.75 3.75 9.59
CA ILE A 91 -5.30 4.64 8.51
C ILE A 91 -6.25 4.63 7.33
N PHE A 92 -6.67 3.43 6.87
CA PHE A 92 -7.42 3.29 5.63
C PHE A 92 -8.92 3.06 5.83
N GLY A 93 -9.35 2.56 7.01
CA GLY A 93 -10.76 2.25 7.26
C GLY A 93 -11.34 1.38 6.14
N ASP A 94 -12.46 1.82 5.58
CA ASP A 94 -13.17 1.15 4.48
C ASP A 94 -12.76 1.66 3.08
N ALA A 95 -11.61 2.33 2.97
CA ALA A 95 -11.15 2.87 1.69
C ALA A 95 -10.97 1.78 0.63
N THR A 96 -11.46 2.04 -0.56
CA THR A 96 -11.41 1.14 -1.71
C THR A 96 -10.56 1.71 -2.83
N PHE A 97 -10.14 0.87 -3.76
CA PHE A 97 -9.36 1.29 -4.93
C PHE A 97 -10.12 2.20 -5.91
N SER A 98 -11.45 2.32 -5.79
CA SER A 98 -12.24 3.26 -6.59
C SER A 98 -12.13 4.71 -6.11
N GLN A 99 -11.61 4.93 -4.91
CA GLN A 99 -11.48 6.26 -4.30
C GLN A 99 -10.14 6.93 -4.55
N VAL A 100 -9.20 6.24 -5.20
CA VAL A 100 -7.88 6.80 -5.49
C VAL A 100 -7.94 7.91 -6.53
N LYS A 101 -7.13 8.94 -6.36
CA LYS A 101 -7.04 10.13 -7.21
C LYS A 101 -5.99 9.99 -8.31
N THR A 102 -5.09 9.03 -8.19
CA THR A 102 -4.11 8.65 -9.22
C THR A 102 -3.96 7.13 -9.26
N GLY A 103 -3.33 6.60 -10.30
CA GLY A 103 -3.07 5.18 -10.42
C GLY A 103 -2.24 4.66 -9.24
N VAL A 104 -2.61 3.50 -8.71
CA VAL A 104 -1.86 2.85 -7.63
C VAL A 104 -1.63 1.38 -7.94
N GLY A 105 -0.46 0.88 -7.55
CA GLY A 105 -0.13 -0.54 -7.57
C GLY A 105 0.47 -0.96 -6.22
N ILE A 106 -0.25 -1.78 -5.46
CA ILE A 106 0.25 -2.37 -4.22
C ILE A 106 0.82 -3.74 -4.55
N VAL A 107 2.14 -3.88 -4.38
CA VAL A 107 2.87 -5.09 -4.77
C VAL A 107 2.90 -6.09 -3.63
N THR A 108 2.52 -7.32 -3.92
CA THR A 108 2.56 -8.47 -3.03
C THR A 108 3.16 -9.70 -3.74
N ALA A 109 3.33 -10.79 -3.02
CA ALA A 109 3.66 -12.10 -3.60
C ALA A 109 2.61 -13.12 -3.16
N LYS A 110 2.18 -13.97 -4.08
CA LYS A 110 1.36 -15.15 -3.78
C LYS A 110 2.26 -16.23 -3.18
N TRP A 111 1.97 -16.64 -1.94
CA TRP A 111 2.78 -17.62 -1.23
C TRP A 111 2.92 -18.94 -1.99
N MET A 112 1.80 -19.52 -2.42
CA MET A 112 1.76 -20.85 -3.04
C MET A 112 2.50 -20.94 -4.38
N THR A 113 2.60 -19.84 -5.11
CA THR A 113 3.18 -19.84 -6.47
C THR A 113 4.45 -19.01 -6.58
N GLU A 114 4.83 -18.29 -5.52
CA GLU A 114 5.98 -17.38 -5.47
C GLU A 114 5.95 -16.31 -6.58
N ARG A 115 4.74 -16.01 -7.09
CA ARG A 115 4.56 -15.02 -8.17
C ARG A 115 4.13 -13.67 -7.62
N PRO A 116 4.62 -12.57 -8.21
CA PRO A 116 4.15 -11.26 -7.84
C PRO A 116 2.67 -11.11 -8.16
N MET A 117 1.95 -10.44 -7.25
CA MET A 117 0.58 -10.00 -7.43
C MET A 117 0.51 -8.51 -7.14
N ILE A 118 -0.23 -7.78 -7.96
CA ILE A 118 -0.34 -6.33 -7.83
C ILE A 118 -1.81 -5.95 -7.75
N PHE A 119 -2.22 -5.37 -6.63
CA PHE A 119 -3.53 -4.74 -6.49
C PHE A 119 -3.50 -3.38 -7.19
N LYS A 120 -4.31 -3.21 -8.23
CA LYS A 120 -4.30 -2.04 -9.12
C LYS A 120 -5.59 -1.23 -8.98
N GLY A 121 -5.47 0.10 -8.99
CA GLY A 121 -6.59 1.00 -8.80
C GLY A 121 -7.38 1.32 -10.08
N SER A 122 -6.77 1.21 -11.26
CA SER A 122 -7.39 1.69 -12.51
C SER A 122 -7.43 0.63 -13.59
N VAL A 123 -8.52 0.64 -14.37
CA VAL A 123 -8.68 -0.19 -15.57
C VAL A 123 -7.59 0.10 -16.63
N SER A 124 -7.02 1.29 -16.65
CA SER A 124 -5.89 1.62 -17.53
C SER A 124 -4.63 0.82 -17.23
N GLN A 125 -4.53 0.27 -16.02
CA GLN A 125 -3.44 -0.61 -15.58
C GLN A 125 -3.72 -2.10 -15.84
N ALA A 126 -4.91 -2.43 -16.39
CA ALA A 126 -5.31 -3.81 -16.61
C ALA A 126 -4.44 -4.50 -17.67
N HIS A 127 -4.07 -5.76 -17.39
CA HIS A 127 -3.53 -6.70 -18.37
C HIS A 127 -4.64 -7.65 -18.80
N GLY A 128 -4.77 -7.89 -20.09
CA GLY A 128 -5.80 -8.76 -20.64
C GLY A 128 -7.15 -8.05 -20.84
N ARG A 129 -8.26 -8.75 -20.53
CA ARG A 129 -9.62 -8.22 -20.79
C ARG A 129 -9.97 -7.09 -19.82
N LYS A 130 -10.10 -5.88 -20.33
CA LYS A 130 -10.49 -4.70 -19.54
C LYS A 130 -11.91 -4.82 -18.96
N SER A 131 -12.80 -5.55 -19.63
CA SER A 131 -14.19 -5.75 -19.18
C SER A 131 -14.34 -6.59 -17.90
N THR A 132 -13.31 -7.35 -17.54
CA THR A 132 -13.28 -8.16 -16.29
C THR A 132 -12.45 -7.54 -15.20
N PHE A 133 -11.94 -6.33 -15.40
CA PHE A 133 -11.12 -5.65 -14.42
C PHE A 133 -11.96 -5.20 -13.22
N VAL A 134 -11.54 -5.62 -12.02
CA VAL A 134 -12.09 -5.16 -10.75
C VAL A 134 -10.99 -4.45 -9.99
N PRO A 135 -11.15 -3.15 -9.62
CA PRO A 135 -10.15 -2.42 -8.85
C PRO A 135 -9.76 -3.18 -7.58
N GLY A 136 -8.45 -3.42 -7.41
CA GLY A 136 -7.93 -4.18 -6.26
C GLY A 136 -8.48 -5.60 -6.12
N PHE A 137 -9.03 -6.21 -7.17
CA PHE A 137 -9.78 -7.47 -7.11
C PHE A 137 -10.96 -7.44 -6.13
N GLY A 138 -11.49 -6.25 -5.82
CA GLY A 138 -12.54 -6.04 -4.82
C GLY A 138 -12.07 -6.11 -3.37
N VAL A 139 -10.76 -6.20 -3.14
CA VAL A 139 -10.15 -6.15 -1.80
C VAL A 139 -10.04 -4.70 -1.34
N SER A 140 -10.18 -4.43 -0.03
CA SER A 140 -9.96 -3.10 0.53
C SER A 140 -8.50 -2.66 0.43
N ILE A 141 -8.24 -1.36 0.44
CA ILE A 141 -6.85 -0.85 0.50
C ILE A 141 -6.16 -1.33 1.77
N ALA A 142 -6.86 -1.36 2.91
CA ALA A 142 -6.35 -1.86 4.18
C ALA A 142 -5.85 -3.31 4.07
N ASP A 143 -6.63 -4.20 3.46
CA ASP A 143 -6.25 -5.61 3.30
C ASP A 143 -5.12 -5.80 2.28
N ALA A 144 -5.11 -5.05 1.18
CA ALA A 144 -4.04 -5.08 0.20
C ALA A 144 -2.70 -4.60 0.80
N VAL A 145 -2.72 -3.51 1.58
CA VAL A 145 -1.54 -3.00 2.29
C VAL A 145 -1.07 -4.00 3.35
N LYS A 146 -2.00 -4.57 4.12
CA LYS A 146 -1.67 -5.63 5.09
C LYS A 146 -0.99 -6.81 4.40
N ALA A 147 -1.51 -7.28 3.27
CA ALA A 147 -0.90 -8.36 2.49
C ALA A 147 0.52 -8.01 2.03
N SER A 148 0.72 -6.80 1.50
CA SER A 148 2.04 -6.32 1.08
C SER A 148 3.06 -6.22 2.22
N CYS A 149 2.60 -5.91 3.44
CA CYS A 149 3.45 -5.77 4.62
C CYS A 149 3.71 -7.09 5.37
N SER A 150 2.99 -8.16 5.06
CA SER A 150 3.07 -9.44 5.78
C SER A 150 4.28 -10.28 5.37
N ALA A 151 5.49 -9.74 5.56
CA ALA A 151 6.75 -10.38 5.21
C ALA A 151 7.08 -11.52 6.19
N TYR A 152 6.83 -12.77 5.79
CA TYR A 152 7.19 -13.96 6.54
C TYR A 152 8.73 -14.13 6.60
N PRO A 153 9.34 -14.54 7.74
CA PRO A 153 8.71 -14.96 9.00
C PRO A 153 8.52 -13.83 10.03
N PHE A 154 8.79 -12.58 9.68
CA PHE A 154 8.67 -11.44 10.62
C PHE A 154 7.22 -11.11 10.97
N PHE A 155 6.30 -11.41 10.07
CA PHE A 155 4.85 -11.35 10.22
C PHE A 155 4.25 -12.72 9.91
N GLU A 156 3.03 -12.95 10.35
CA GLU A 156 2.24 -14.10 9.90
C GLU A 156 1.81 -13.90 8.44
N ARG A 157 1.65 -15.01 7.73
CA ARG A 157 1.05 -15.01 6.40
C ARG A 157 -0.39 -14.50 6.49
N THR A 158 -0.85 -13.85 5.46
CA THR A 158 -2.21 -13.31 5.42
C THR A 158 -2.95 -13.79 4.19
N THR A 159 -4.26 -14.03 4.37
CA THR A 159 -5.15 -14.38 3.27
C THR A 159 -6.06 -13.19 2.98
N VAL A 160 -6.23 -12.87 1.71
CA VAL A 160 -7.20 -11.88 1.22
C VAL A 160 -8.29 -12.61 0.42
N ARG A 161 -9.54 -12.15 0.55
CA ARG A 161 -10.66 -12.68 -0.22
C ARG A 161 -11.06 -11.67 -1.29
N THR A 162 -11.02 -12.10 -2.55
CA THR A 162 -11.43 -11.29 -3.70
C THR A 162 -12.95 -11.20 -3.80
N SER A 163 -13.46 -10.25 -4.60
CA SER A 163 -14.89 -10.16 -4.88
C SER A 163 -15.45 -11.37 -5.63
N SER A 164 -14.61 -12.13 -6.34
CA SER A 164 -15.00 -13.41 -6.95
C SER A 164 -15.11 -14.57 -5.97
N GLY A 165 -14.77 -14.34 -4.69
CA GLY A 165 -14.78 -15.36 -3.64
C GLY A 165 -13.50 -16.19 -3.53
N GLU A 166 -12.48 -15.92 -4.35
CA GLU A 166 -11.18 -16.58 -4.28
C GLU A 166 -10.42 -16.11 -3.01
N ASN A 167 -9.86 -17.08 -2.27
CA ASN A 167 -8.93 -16.81 -1.18
C ASN A 167 -7.50 -16.89 -1.72
N ILE A 168 -6.73 -15.82 -1.52
CA ILE A 168 -5.34 -15.71 -1.97
C ILE A 168 -4.44 -15.50 -0.76
N GLU A 169 -3.48 -16.40 -0.56
CA GLU A 169 -2.44 -16.32 0.47
C GLU A 169 -1.14 -15.76 -0.10
#